data_bcd10a471719445b76eb5621f17e2b2b
#
_entry.id   bcd10a471719445b76eb5621f17e2b2b
#
_cell.length_a   1.000
_cell.length_b   1.000
_cell.length_c   1.000
_cell.angle_alpha   90.00
_cell.angle_beta   90.00
_cell.angle_gamma   90.00
#
_symmetry.space_group_name_H-M   'P 1'
#
loop_
_entity.id
_entity.type
_entity.pdbx_description
1 polymer ?
#
loop_
_entity_poly.entity_id
_entity_poly.type
_entity_poly.pdbx_seq_one_letter_code
_entity_poly.pdbx_strand_id
1 'polypeptide(L)'
;MASLVQETSQKIITPELLRSAAKQSQRCLVVPVRLRRAIKKYLREQEVPHLKRKVLRLSESFSGIKDVNLQLAATTSKELVEDPLKSVEQSKRWKIKSCYGDIGFQYRDDETIAYVASRMPAVFSACYRVLNEVRRRLPDFSPSNVLDFGAGTGSAFWALREVWPHSIEKVNLVEPSQSMQRAGRSLIQGLKNLPLIHGYDSIQALNKDISKSEREHDLVIASYVLGEIPSLKDRVTIVRQLWNLTKDVLVLVEPGTPHGSNIISQMRSHILWMEKRKWHKYENNNNIACKDLVTQKCGAYVVAPCPHDGKCPLENSGKYCHFVQRLERTSTQRAYKRSKGESLRGFEDEKFSFVAFRRGQRPREPWPLDGMKFETLKEQHAKRNPEDLEIDYEDLIKLNTQDIVPYQEVDPVTYDSDVIETENFDDGEEEEEEQGESVLADLGGGWGRIVFSPIRRGRHVSMDICRSTKRDASEGSFERIVVTQSKNPTLHHQARRSVWGDLWPF
;
A
#
# COMPACT_ATOMS: atom_id res chain seq x y z
N MET A 1 15.22 51.02 6.10
CA MET A 1 15.40 49.63 5.66
C MET A 1 14.07 48.95 5.83
N ALA A 2 13.34 48.79 4.74
CA ALA A 2 12.03 48.12 4.74
C ALA A 2 12.29 46.59 4.69
N SER A 3 11.84 45.86 5.69
CA SER A 3 11.87 44.40 5.70
C SER A 3 10.86 43.89 4.66
N LEU A 4 11.37 43.29 3.60
CA LEU A 4 10.56 42.50 2.69
C LEU A 4 10.03 41.28 3.47
N VAL A 5 8.77 41.38 3.90
CA VAL A 5 7.98 40.20 4.31
C VAL A 5 7.75 39.40 3.04
N GLN A 6 8.36 38.24 2.94
CA GLN A 6 8.01 37.23 1.95
C GLN A 6 6.55 36.85 2.21
N GLU A 7 5.65 37.33 1.38
CA GLU A 7 4.28 36.79 1.27
C GLU A 7 4.42 35.32 0.84
N THR A 8 4.29 34.41 1.81
CA THR A 8 4.07 33.00 1.53
C THR A 8 2.75 32.90 0.79
N SER A 9 2.79 32.70 -0.51
CA SER A 9 1.62 32.44 -1.34
C SER A 9 0.89 31.21 -0.76
N GLN A 10 -0.19 31.43 -0.06
CA GLN A 10 -1.07 30.34 0.40
C GLN A 10 -1.56 29.60 -0.84
N LYS A 11 -1.15 28.34 -0.99
CA LYS A 11 -1.64 27.47 -2.05
C LYS A 11 -3.15 27.39 -1.96
N ILE A 12 -3.86 27.94 -2.93
CA ILE A 12 -5.33 27.85 -2.99
C ILE A 12 -5.68 26.41 -3.32
N ILE A 13 -6.25 25.70 -2.37
CA ILE A 13 -6.68 24.31 -2.56
C ILE A 13 -8.07 24.30 -3.16
N THR A 14 -8.17 23.96 -4.45
CA THR A 14 -9.46 23.80 -5.11
C THR A 14 -10.12 22.46 -4.75
N PRO A 15 -11.45 22.31 -4.88
CA PRO A 15 -12.12 21.03 -4.65
C PRO A 15 -11.60 19.89 -5.54
N GLU A 16 -11.16 20.19 -6.77
CA GLU A 16 -10.57 19.23 -7.71
C GLU A 16 -9.20 18.78 -7.23
N LEU A 17 -8.36 19.70 -6.81
CA LEU A 17 -7.02 19.43 -6.27
C LEU A 17 -7.16 18.57 -5.00
N LEU A 18 -8.07 18.96 -4.09
CA LEU A 18 -8.36 18.18 -2.88
C LEU A 18 -8.79 16.75 -3.20
N ARG A 19 -9.63 16.57 -4.22
CA ARG A 19 -10.12 15.26 -4.65
C ARG A 19 -9.00 14.40 -5.24
N SER A 20 -8.17 14.97 -6.10
CA SER A 20 -7.02 14.29 -6.69
C SER A 20 -6.02 13.84 -5.63
N ALA A 21 -5.73 14.72 -4.67
CA ALA A 21 -4.83 14.44 -3.56
C ALA A 21 -5.36 13.33 -2.64
N ALA A 22 -6.63 13.40 -2.30
CA ALA A 22 -7.27 12.45 -1.40
C ALA A 22 -7.38 11.05 -2.00
N LYS A 23 -7.56 10.94 -3.30
CA LYS A 23 -7.76 9.66 -4.00
C LYS A 23 -6.48 8.84 -4.00
N GLN A 24 -6.52 7.67 -3.36
CA GLN A 24 -5.39 6.76 -3.27
C GLN A 24 -5.58 5.48 -4.09
N SER A 25 -6.79 5.04 -4.34
CA SER A 25 -7.09 3.83 -5.12
C SER A 25 -7.45 4.16 -6.56
N GLN A 26 -7.06 3.30 -7.48
CA GLN A 26 -7.65 3.26 -8.81
C GLN A 26 -8.97 2.47 -8.75
N ARG A 27 -9.98 2.86 -9.55
CA ARG A 27 -11.27 2.15 -9.56
C ARG A 27 -11.09 0.68 -9.95
N CYS A 28 -10.42 0.45 -11.07
CA CYS A 28 -10.05 -0.88 -11.52
C CYS A 28 -8.68 -0.77 -12.20
N LEU A 29 -7.69 -1.46 -11.64
CA LEU A 29 -6.35 -1.48 -12.19
C LEU A 29 -6.29 -2.46 -13.35
N VAL A 30 -5.81 -2.00 -14.48
CA VAL A 30 -5.49 -2.86 -15.62
C VAL A 30 -4.04 -3.31 -15.51
N VAL A 31 -3.81 -4.62 -15.55
CA VAL A 31 -2.44 -5.15 -15.53
C VAL A 31 -1.73 -4.72 -16.82
N PRO A 32 -0.50 -4.19 -16.77
CA PRO A 32 0.23 -3.72 -17.94
C PRO A 32 0.29 -4.75 -19.06
N VAL A 33 0.11 -4.31 -20.29
CA VAL A 33 0.09 -5.20 -21.48
C VAL A 33 1.36 -6.03 -21.55
N ARG A 34 2.52 -5.43 -21.25
CA ARG A 34 3.82 -6.12 -21.22
C ARG A 34 3.84 -7.29 -20.22
N LEU A 35 3.30 -7.09 -19.02
CA LEU A 35 3.18 -8.14 -18.01
C LEU A 35 2.20 -9.23 -18.44
N ARG A 36 1.03 -8.86 -19.00
CA ARG A 36 0.05 -9.84 -19.52
C ARG A 36 0.65 -10.70 -20.63
N ARG A 37 1.38 -10.10 -21.57
CA ARG A 37 2.09 -10.82 -22.64
C ARG A 37 3.18 -11.75 -22.09
N ALA A 38 3.98 -11.28 -21.12
CA ALA A 38 5.02 -12.09 -20.48
C ALA A 38 4.44 -13.32 -19.77
N ILE A 39 3.36 -13.14 -18.99
CA ILE A 39 2.64 -14.26 -18.36
C ILE A 39 2.12 -15.25 -19.40
N LYS A 40 1.45 -14.76 -20.44
CA LYS A 40 0.90 -15.62 -21.50
C LYS A 40 2.00 -16.42 -22.22
N LYS A 41 3.13 -15.78 -22.53
CA LYS A 41 4.31 -16.42 -23.14
C LYS A 41 4.88 -17.49 -22.23
N TYR A 42 5.17 -17.15 -20.97
CA TYR A 42 5.71 -18.09 -19.98
C TYR A 42 4.82 -19.33 -19.83
N LEU A 43 3.50 -19.17 -19.72
CA LEU A 43 2.58 -20.29 -19.55
C LEU A 43 2.46 -21.19 -20.82
N ARG A 44 2.61 -20.62 -22.01
CA ARG A 44 2.67 -21.41 -23.27
C ARG A 44 3.93 -22.26 -23.33
N GLU A 45 5.08 -21.73 -22.91
CA GLU A 45 6.36 -22.45 -22.92
C GLU A 45 6.40 -23.61 -21.93
N GLN A 46 5.55 -23.60 -20.90
CA GLN A 46 5.54 -24.66 -19.88
C GLN A 46 4.69 -25.89 -20.26
N GLU A 47 3.84 -25.82 -21.30
CA GLU A 47 2.98 -26.91 -21.80
C GLU A 47 2.36 -27.81 -20.71
N VAL A 48 1.83 -27.21 -19.64
CA VAL A 48 1.46 -27.95 -18.43
C VAL A 48 0.07 -28.55 -18.51
N PRO A 49 -0.08 -29.87 -18.53
CA PRO A 49 -1.38 -30.51 -18.40
C PRO A 49 -1.98 -30.24 -17.02
N HIS A 50 -3.31 -30.08 -16.96
CA HIS A 50 -4.06 -29.93 -15.71
C HIS A 50 -3.74 -28.66 -14.86
N LEU A 51 -3.30 -27.56 -15.47
CA LEU A 51 -2.95 -26.33 -14.78
C LEU A 51 -4.07 -25.85 -13.82
N LYS A 52 -5.35 -26.00 -14.20
CA LYS A 52 -6.49 -25.67 -13.34
C LYS A 52 -6.46 -26.42 -12.00
N ARG A 53 -6.12 -27.72 -12.02
CA ARG A 53 -6.02 -28.55 -10.80
C ARG A 53 -4.86 -28.08 -9.92
N LYS A 54 -3.74 -27.63 -10.53
CA LYS A 54 -2.58 -27.10 -9.81
C LYS A 54 -2.89 -25.76 -9.15
N VAL A 55 -3.65 -24.89 -9.80
CA VAL A 55 -4.12 -23.63 -9.20
C VAL A 55 -5.01 -23.89 -7.98
N LEU A 56 -5.91 -24.86 -8.04
CA LEU A 56 -6.74 -25.21 -6.90
C LEU A 56 -5.90 -25.74 -5.73
N ARG A 57 -4.94 -26.62 -5.97
CA ARG A 57 -4.01 -27.11 -4.94
C ARG A 57 -3.21 -25.98 -4.30
N LEU A 58 -2.68 -25.05 -5.09
CA LEU A 58 -1.97 -23.90 -4.56
C LEU A 58 -2.87 -23.08 -3.61
N SER A 59 -4.12 -22.87 -3.97
CA SER A 59 -5.08 -22.16 -3.13
C SER A 59 -5.35 -22.89 -1.80
N GLU A 60 -5.45 -24.22 -1.82
CA GLU A 60 -5.62 -25.06 -0.62
C GLU A 60 -4.37 -25.01 0.27
N SER A 61 -3.18 -25.06 -0.34
CA SER A 61 -1.91 -24.95 0.39
C SER A 61 -1.74 -23.61 1.11
N PHE A 62 -2.11 -22.49 0.49
CA PHE A 62 -2.11 -21.19 1.17
C PHE A 62 -3.07 -21.14 2.36
N SER A 63 -4.22 -21.80 2.27
CA SER A 63 -5.16 -21.90 3.38
C SER A 63 -4.57 -22.75 4.53
N GLY A 64 -3.95 -23.87 4.22
CA GLY A 64 -3.31 -24.75 5.23
C GLY A 64 -2.16 -24.08 5.96
N ILE A 65 -1.28 -23.36 5.23
CA ILE A 65 -0.17 -22.59 5.84
C ILE A 65 -0.71 -21.51 6.77
N LYS A 66 -1.77 -20.83 6.37
CA LYS A 66 -2.42 -19.80 7.20
C LYS A 66 -2.89 -20.38 8.53
N ASP A 67 -3.50 -21.56 8.52
CA ASP A 67 -4.04 -22.19 9.73
C ASP A 67 -2.91 -22.63 10.68
N VAL A 68 -1.83 -23.22 10.15
CA VAL A 68 -0.63 -23.56 10.93
C VAL A 68 0.02 -22.30 11.52
N ASN A 69 0.16 -21.24 10.73
CA ASN A 69 0.74 -19.99 11.21
C ASN A 69 -0.11 -19.30 12.27
N LEU A 70 -1.43 -19.39 12.19
CA LEU A 70 -2.34 -18.86 13.22
C LEU A 70 -2.15 -19.59 14.56
N GLN A 71 -2.01 -20.92 14.54
CA GLN A 71 -1.77 -21.72 15.75
C GLN A 71 -0.41 -21.41 16.37
N LEU A 72 0.65 -21.34 15.56
CA LEU A 72 2.01 -21.01 16.03
C LEU A 72 2.10 -19.55 16.55
N ALA A 73 1.44 -18.60 15.90
CA ALA A 73 1.41 -17.22 16.34
C ALA A 73 0.68 -17.06 17.67
N ALA A 74 -0.39 -17.81 17.93
CA ALA A 74 -1.12 -17.78 19.20
C ALA A 74 -0.29 -18.31 20.38
N THR A 75 0.52 -19.34 20.17
CA THR A 75 1.44 -19.89 21.19
C THR A 75 2.62 -18.96 21.45
N THR A 76 3.22 -18.39 20.42
CA THR A 76 4.42 -17.53 20.54
C THR A 76 4.08 -16.14 21.05
N SER A 77 2.87 -15.60 20.74
CA SER A 77 2.47 -14.27 21.20
C SER A 77 2.24 -14.23 22.72
N LYS A 78 1.79 -15.31 23.33
CA LYS A 78 1.69 -15.40 24.80
C LYS A 78 3.05 -15.20 25.50
N GLU A 79 4.13 -15.75 24.92
CA GLU A 79 5.46 -15.66 25.51
C GLU A 79 6.15 -14.29 25.33
N LEU A 80 5.78 -13.51 24.29
CA LEU A 80 6.43 -12.27 23.90
C LEU A 80 5.67 -11.01 24.30
N VAL A 81 4.37 -11.10 24.54
CA VAL A 81 3.52 -9.94 24.90
C VAL A 81 3.65 -9.60 26.39
N GLU A 82 4.07 -10.52 27.24
CA GLU A 82 4.24 -10.28 28.67
C GLU A 82 5.38 -9.30 29.01
N ASP A 83 6.43 -9.20 28.16
CA ASP A 83 7.51 -8.22 28.34
C ASP A 83 8.13 -7.74 27.02
N PRO A 84 7.60 -6.64 26.41
CA PRO A 84 8.16 -6.08 25.17
C PRO A 84 9.62 -5.63 25.28
N LEU A 85 10.06 -5.26 26.48
CA LEU A 85 11.44 -4.79 26.73
C LEU A 85 12.45 -5.94 26.66
N LYS A 86 12.12 -7.09 27.26
CA LYS A 86 12.93 -8.31 27.16
C LYS A 86 13.01 -8.83 25.74
N SER A 87 11.90 -8.76 24.99
CA SER A 87 11.85 -9.29 23.63
C SER A 87 12.80 -8.55 22.70
N VAL A 88 12.98 -7.24 22.84
CA VAL A 88 13.88 -6.46 21.98
C VAL A 88 15.35 -6.64 22.38
N GLU A 89 15.67 -6.72 23.67
CA GLU A 89 17.06 -7.02 24.08
C GLU A 89 17.48 -8.42 23.69
N GLN A 90 16.60 -9.38 23.82
CA GLN A 90 16.81 -10.73 23.34
C GLN A 90 16.91 -10.77 21.81
N SER A 91 16.12 -9.99 21.07
CA SER A 91 16.12 -9.99 19.60
C SER A 91 17.47 -9.60 18.99
N LYS A 92 18.28 -8.80 19.69
CA LYS A 92 19.65 -8.47 19.25
C LYS A 92 20.58 -9.68 19.26
N ARG A 93 20.30 -10.66 20.11
CA ARG A 93 21.07 -11.91 20.26
C ARG A 93 20.50 -13.04 19.42
N TRP A 94 19.31 -12.88 18.85
CA TRP A 94 18.70 -13.92 18.05
C TRP A 94 19.44 -14.07 16.72
N LYS A 95 19.90 -15.26 16.44
CA LYS A 95 20.34 -15.68 15.13
C LYS A 95 19.21 -16.42 14.48
N ILE A 96 18.98 -16.19 13.18
CA ILE A 96 18.06 -17.00 12.39
C ILE A 96 18.62 -18.41 12.39
N LYS A 97 17.93 -19.34 13.05
CA LYS A 97 18.35 -20.77 13.11
C LYS A 97 17.86 -21.56 11.93
N SER A 98 16.76 -21.14 11.32
CA SER A 98 16.19 -21.73 10.12
C SER A 98 16.64 -20.98 8.90
N CYS A 99 17.02 -21.72 7.85
CA CYS A 99 17.12 -21.13 6.52
C CYS A 99 15.70 -20.74 6.06
N TYR A 100 15.56 -19.59 5.44
CA TYR A 100 14.33 -19.25 4.74
C TYR A 100 14.11 -20.36 3.70
N GLY A 101 12.95 -21.00 3.71
CA GLY A 101 12.66 -22.19 2.89
C GLY A 101 12.49 -23.47 3.69
N ASP A 102 13.08 -23.58 4.89
CA ASP A 102 12.85 -24.74 5.78
C ASP A 102 11.49 -24.68 6.48
N ILE A 103 10.93 -23.45 6.59
CA ILE A 103 9.73 -23.15 7.38
C ILE A 103 8.62 -22.59 6.50
N GLY A 104 8.92 -22.05 5.33
CA GLY A 104 7.99 -21.46 4.39
C GLY A 104 7.49 -22.45 3.34
N PHE A 105 6.68 -21.94 2.42
CA PHE A 105 6.17 -22.69 1.29
C PHE A 105 7.30 -23.00 0.30
N GLN A 106 7.54 -24.28 0.02
CA GLN A 106 8.49 -24.67 -1.03
C GLN A 106 7.78 -24.59 -2.39
N TYR A 107 7.99 -23.50 -3.10
CA TYR A 107 7.48 -23.34 -4.46
C TYR A 107 8.26 -24.22 -5.44
N ARG A 108 7.68 -25.35 -5.82
CA ARG A 108 8.16 -26.19 -6.91
C ARG A 108 7.69 -25.62 -8.23
N ASP A 109 8.11 -26.21 -9.35
CA ASP A 109 7.76 -25.72 -10.69
C ASP A 109 6.23 -25.63 -10.91
N ASP A 110 5.48 -26.64 -10.45
CA ASP A 110 4.03 -26.68 -10.56
C ASP A 110 3.32 -25.56 -9.78
N GLU A 111 3.74 -25.33 -8.53
CA GLU A 111 3.20 -24.25 -7.70
C GLU A 111 3.58 -22.88 -8.26
N THR A 112 4.81 -22.76 -8.80
CA THR A 112 5.27 -21.53 -9.43
C THR A 112 4.46 -21.18 -10.66
N ILE A 113 4.17 -22.15 -11.54
CA ILE A 113 3.33 -21.95 -12.72
C ILE A 113 1.91 -21.55 -12.31
N ALA A 114 1.33 -22.23 -11.31
CA ALA A 114 0.02 -21.89 -10.77
C ALA A 114 0.00 -20.49 -10.15
N TYR A 115 1.08 -20.08 -9.49
CA TYR A 115 1.24 -18.73 -8.92
C TYR A 115 1.28 -17.67 -10.02
N VAL A 116 2.09 -17.85 -11.06
CA VAL A 116 2.16 -16.93 -12.21
C VAL A 116 0.80 -16.79 -12.89
N ALA A 117 0.09 -17.90 -13.09
CA ALA A 117 -1.22 -17.89 -13.76
C ALA A 117 -2.32 -17.20 -12.97
N SER A 118 -2.28 -17.24 -11.63
CA SER A 118 -3.43 -16.86 -10.81
C SER A 118 -3.16 -15.77 -9.77
N ARG A 119 -1.96 -15.74 -9.17
CA ARG A 119 -1.66 -14.85 -8.03
C ARG A 119 -0.84 -13.62 -8.40
N MET A 120 0.13 -13.79 -9.29
CA MET A 120 1.07 -12.72 -9.65
C MET A 120 0.40 -11.40 -10.03
N PRO A 121 -0.67 -11.37 -10.86
CA PRO A 121 -1.34 -10.10 -11.19
C PRO A 121 -1.96 -9.40 -9.98
N ALA A 122 -2.49 -10.16 -9.04
CA ALA A 122 -3.09 -9.62 -7.83
C ALA A 122 -2.03 -9.02 -6.89
N VAL A 123 -0.91 -9.72 -6.68
CA VAL A 123 0.23 -9.21 -5.89
C VAL A 123 0.85 -7.98 -6.56
N PHE A 124 1.00 -7.98 -7.89
CA PHE A 124 1.40 -6.79 -8.64
C PHE A 124 0.50 -5.61 -8.33
N SER A 125 -0.83 -5.79 -8.33
CA SER A 125 -1.78 -4.70 -8.13
C SER A 125 -1.67 -4.08 -6.73
N ALA A 126 -1.46 -4.91 -5.71
CA ALA A 126 -1.24 -4.45 -4.34
C ALA A 126 0.09 -3.68 -4.20
N CYS A 127 1.19 -4.24 -4.75
CA CYS A 127 2.49 -3.58 -4.74
C CYS A 127 2.45 -2.24 -5.49
N TYR A 128 1.86 -2.20 -6.69
CA TYR A 128 1.69 -0.97 -7.46
C TYR A 128 0.93 0.10 -6.67
N ARG A 129 -0.20 -0.28 -6.06
CA ARG A 129 -1.01 0.62 -5.23
C ARG A 129 -0.21 1.21 -4.07
N VAL A 130 0.57 0.38 -3.36
CA VAL A 130 1.39 0.82 -2.22
C VAL A 130 2.54 1.71 -2.67
N LEU A 131 3.29 1.29 -3.68
CA LEU A 131 4.45 2.03 -4.17
C LEU A 131 4.05 3.37 -4.81
N ASN A 132 2.93 3.42 -5.53
CA ASN A 132 2.39 4.67 -6.06
C ASN A 132 1.96 5.63 -4.93
N GLU A 133 1.39 5.11 -3.83
CA GLU A 133 1.11 5.95 -2.67
C GLU A 133 2.40 6.49 -2.04
N VAL A 134 3.44 5.66 -1.89
CA VAL A 134 4.76 6.11 -1.39
C VAL A 134 5.32 7.22 -2.26
N ARG A 135 5.32 7.06 -3.60
CA ARG A 135 5.78 8.10 -4.54
C ARG A 135 5.01 9.41 -4.38
N ARG A 136 3.68 9.33 -4.28
CA ARG A 136 2.83 10.52 -4.12
C ARG A 136 3.06 11.26 -2.81
N ARG A 137 3.39 10.51 -1.75
CA ARG A 137 3.64 11.07 -0.42
C ARG A 137 5.07 11.55 -0.23
N LEU A 138 5.97 11.06 -1.03
CA LEU A 138 7.40 11.43 -1.03
C LEU A 138 7.81 11.83 -2.46
N PRO A 139 7.37 12.99 -2.94
CA PRO A 139 7.61 13.42 -4.32
C PRO A 139 9.11 13.52 -4.66
N ASP A 140 9.94 13.89 -3.69
CA ASP A 140 11.40 14.00 -3.85
C ASP A 140 12.12 12.65 -3.76
N PHE A 141 11.41 11.56 -3.45
CA PHE A 141 11.98 10.24 -3.32
C PHE A 141 12.03 9.52 -4.67
N SER A 142 13.24 9.27 -5.13
CA SER A 142 13.54 8.57 -6.39
C SER A 142 14.58 7.49 -6.13
N PRO A 143 14.17 6.24 -5.84
CA PRO A 143 15.11 5.17 -5.49
C PRO A 143 15.94 4.74 -6.69
N SER A 144 17.25 4.61 -6.52
CA SER A 144 18.20 4.08 -7.49
C SER A 144 18.57 2.63 -7.16
N ASN A 145 18.79 2.33 -5.89
CA ASN A 145 19.17 1.00 -5.40
C ASN A 145 18.03 0.38 -4.57
N VAL A 146 17.51 -0.77 -5.01
CA VAL A 146 16.34 -1.42 -4.43
C VAL A 146 16.64 -2.84 -3.98
N LEU A 147 16.13 -3.24 -2.81
CA LEU A 147 16.12 -4.62 -2.34
C LEU A 147 14.66 -5.13 -2.29
N ASP A 148 14.39 -6.22 -2.98
CA ASP A 148 13.12 -6.96 -2.91
C ASP A 148 13.35 -8.29 -2.19
N PHE A 149 12.83 -8.39 -0.96
CA PHE A 149 12.94 -9.56 -0.11
C PHE A 149 11.69 -10.45 -0.23
N GLY A 150 11.89 -11.71 -0.61
CA GLY A 150 10.83 -12.62 -1.01
C GLY A 150 10.29 -12.25 -2.39
N ALA A 151 11.19 -11.95 -3.33
CA ALA A 151 10.85 -11.39 -4.63
C ALA A 151 9.91 -12.30 -5.46
N GLY A 152 9.89 -13.59 -5.17
CA GLY A 152 9.06 -14.56 -5.88
C GLY A 152 9.29 -14.50 -7.39
N THR A 153 8.22 -14.30 -8.14
CA THR A 153 8.25 -14.15 -9.61
C THR A 153 8.48 -12.71 -10.08
N GLY A 154 8.78 -11.78 -9.15
CA GLY A 154 9.07 -10.38 -9.47
C GLY A 154 7.85 -9.46 -9.53
N SER A 155 6.76 -9.77 -8.81
CA SER A 155 5.56 -8.91 -8.79
C SER A 155 5.86 -7.48 -8.35
N ALA A 156 6.67 -7.30 -7.29
CA ALA A 156 7.07 -5.98 -6.82
C ALA A 156 8.02 -5.29 -7.82
N PHE A 157 8.91 -6.03 -8.47
CA PHE A 157 9.78 -5.50 -9.53
C PHE A 157 8.98 -4.88 -10.69
N TRP A 158 7.92 -5.56 -11.16
CA TRP A 158 7.03 -5.02 -12.18
C TRP A 158 6.34 -3.73 -11.71
N ALA A 159 5.88 -3.71 -10.47
CA ALA A 159 5.26 -2.51 -9.87
C ALA A 159 6.25 -1.35 -9.73
N LEU A 160 7.50 -1.63 -9.34
CA LEU A 160 8.57 -0.64 -9.27
C LEU A 160 8.81 0.04 -10.61
N ARG A 161 8.87 -0.72 -11.70
CA ARG A 161 9.07 -0.17 -13.05
C ARG A 161 7.94 0.74 -13.53
N GLU A 162 6.71 0.43 -13.16
CA GLU A 162 5.56 1.30 -13.49
C GLU A 162 5.58 2.58 -12.65
N VAL A 163 6.00 2.51 -11.38
CA VAL A 163 6.02 3.66 -10.48
C VAL A 163 7.25 4.55 -10.71
N TRP A 164 8.43 3.96 -10.88
CA TRP A 164 9.70 4.66 -11.12
C TRP A 164 10.40 4.15 -12.37
N PRO A 165 9.93 4.51 -13.57
CA PRO A 165 10.42 3.94 -14.83
C PRO A 165 11.88 4.29 -15.15
N HIS A 166 12.42 5.39 -14.60
CA HIS A 166 13.72 5.94 -15.00
C HIS A 166 14.75 6.03 -13.88
N SER A 167 14.39 5.89 -12.61
CA SER A 167 15.31 6.13 -11.50
C SER A 167 16.05 4.89 -11.01
N ILE A 168 15.51 3.70 -11.30
CA ILE A 168 16.05 2.46 -10.75
C ILE A 168 17.24 2.00 -11.58
N GLU A 169 18.42 1.95 -10.95
CA GLU A 169 19.68 1.52 -11.57
C GLU A 169 20.04 0.09 -11.18
N LYS A 170 19.76 -0.29 -9.92
CA LYS A 170 20.13 -1.60 -9.38
C LYS A 170 19.00 -2.20 -8.56
N VAL A 171 18.74 -3.50 -8.77
CA VAL A 171 17.76 -4.26 -7.98
C VAL A 171 18.40 -5.56 -7.49
N ASN A 172 18.40 -5.74 -6.18
CA ASN A 172 18.80 -6.98 -5.53
C ASN A 172 17.53 -7.76 -5.16
N LEU A 173 17.40 -8.98 -5.70
CA LEU A 173 16.27 -9.87 -5.45
C LEU A 173 16.71 -10.97 -4.50
N VAL A 174 16.05 -11.11 -3.36
CA VAL A 174 16.28 -12.22 -2.43
C VAL A 174 15.11 -13.18 -2.51
N GLU A 175 15.33 -14.38 -3.06
CA GLU A 175 14.32 -15.42 -3.25
C GLU A 175 14.95 -16.81 -3.12
N PRO A 176 14.57 -17.62 -2.13
CA PRO A 176 15.17 -18.94 -1.93
C PRO A 176 14.71 -19.99 -2.94
N SER A 177 13.50 -19.83 -3.52
CA SER A 177 12.97 -20.78 -4.50
C SER A 177 13.60 -20.59 -5.87
N GLN A 178 14.36 -21.58 -6.31
CA GLN A 178 14.96 -21.61 -7.64
C GLN A 178 13.91 -21.58 -8.76
N SER A 179 12.75 -22.20 -8.54
CA SER A 179 11.64 -22.21 -9.49
C SER A 179 11.05 -20.80 -9.67
N MET A 180 10.82 -20.08 -8.56
CA MET A 180 10.37 -18.70 -8.59
C MET A 180 11.40 -17.79 -9.28
N GLN A 181 12.69 -17.92 -8.95
CA GLN A 181 13.76 -17.16 -9.61
C GLN A 181 13.79 -17.40 -11.13
N ARG A 182 13.71 -18.66 -11.58
CA ARG A 182 13.67 -18.99 -13.02
C ARG A 182 12.47 -18.37 -13.71
N ALA A 183 11.29 -18.48 -13.11
CA ALA A 183 10.07 -17.86 -13.62
C ALA A 183 10.21 -16.34 -13.71
N GLY A 184 10.71 -15.68 -12.66
CA GLY A 184 10.95 -14.24 -12.64
C GLY A 184 11.88 -13.78 -13.76
N ARG A 185 13.00 -14.49 -13.97
CA ARG A 185 13.94 -14.20 -15.07
C ARG A 185 13.27 -14.36 -16.44
N SER A 186 12.49 -15.41 -16.65
CA SER A 186 11.76 -15.63 -17.91
C SER A 186 10.75 -14.51 -18.18
N LEU A 187 10.02 -14.06 -17.14
CA LEU A 187 9.01 -13.01 -17.28
C LEU A 187 9.59 -11.65 -17.66
N ILE A 188 10.83 -11.35 -17.32
CA ILE A 188 11.50 -10.07 -17.64
C ILE A 188 12.39 -10.12 -18.86
N GLN A 189 12.65 -11.31 -19.44
CA GLN A 189 13.62 -11.52 -20.53
C GLN A 189 13.37 -10.66 -21.78
N GLY A 190 12.13 -10.27 -22.05
CA GLY A 190 11.76 -9.46 -23.23
C GLY A 190 11.71 -7.95 -22.97
N LEU A 191 12.07 -7.50 -21.77
CA LEU A 191 11.99 -6.08 -21.43
C LEU A 191 13.24 -5.32 -21.84
N LYS A 192 13.05 -4.10 -22.35
CA LYS A 192 14.14 -3.15 -22.65
C LYS A 192 14.43 -2.28 -21.38
N ASN A 193 15.60 -1.69 -21.34
CA ASN A 193 16.02 -0.76 -20.29
C ASN A 193 15.86 -1.34 -18.88
N LEU A 194 16.39 -2.57 -18.69
CA LEU A 194 16.42 -3.21 -17.39
C LEU A 194 17.50 -2.60 -16.50
N PRO A 195 17.24 -2.38 -15.21
CA PRO A 195 18.28 -2.08 -14.24
C PRO A 195 19.23 -3.29 -14.08
N LEU A 196 20.34 -3.08 -13.41
CA LEU A 196 21.22 -4.18 -13.01
C LEU A 196 20.51 -5.06 -11.97
N ILE A 197 20.26 -6.32 -12.30
CA ILE A 197 19.51 -7.24 -11.44
C ILE A 197 20.44 -8.35 -10.90
N HIS A 198 20.53 -8.46 -9.57
CA HIS A 198 21.23 -9.55 -8.90
C HIS A 198 20.23 -10.41 -8.11
N GLY A 199 20.37 -11.72 -8.19
CA GLY A 199 19.54 -12.68 -7.46
C GLY A 199 20.36 -13.37 -6.36
N TYR A 200 19.77 -13.50 -5.18
CA TYR A 200 20.34 -14.13 -4.00
C TYR A 200 19.35 -15.10 -3.38
N ASP A 201 19.85 -16.22 -2.84
CA ASP A 201 18.99 -17.20 -2.16
C ASP A 201 18.66 -16.79 -0.72
N SER A 202 19.43 -15.88 -0.14
CA SER A 202 19.25 -15.43 1.25
C SER A 202 19.89 -14.07 1.52
N ILE A 203 19.46 -13.39 2.61
CA ILE A 203 20.11 -12.17 3.09
C ILE A 203 21.59 -12.42 3.44
N GLN A 204 21.93 -13.62 3.90
CA GLN A 204 23.29 -14.00 4.24
C GLN A 204 24.17 -14.06 2.98
N ALA A 205 23.66 -14.62 1.87
CA ALA A 205 24.35 -14.64 0.58
C ALA A 205 24.57 -13.19 0.08
N LEU A 206 23.54 -12.36 0.10
CA LEU A 206 23.65 -10.94 -0.25
C LEU A 206 24.70 -10.23 0.60
N ASN A 207 24.72 -10.45 1.92
CA ASN A 207 25.67 -9.80 2.83
C ASN A 207 27.12 -10.29 2.65
N LYS A 208 27.35 -11.47 2.08
CA LYS A 208 28.70 -11.97 1.75
C LYS A 208 29.23 -11.36 0.46
N ASP A 209 28.35 -11.17 -0.51
CA ASP A 209 28.70 -10.76 -1.86
C ASP A 209 28.89 -9.24 -1.97
N ILE A 210 28.12 -8.46 -1.19
CA ILE A 210 28.15 -6.99 -1.26
C ILE A 210 29.02 -6.41 -0.13
N SER A 211 29.84 -5.42 -0.45
CA SER A 211 30.66 -4.67 0.50
C SER A 211 29.79 -3.97 1.56
N LYS A 212 30.32 -3.73 2.76
CA LYS A 212 29.54 -3.08 3.85
C LYS A 212 29.02 -1.70 3.46
N SER A 213 29.75 -0.95 2.65
CA SER A 213 29.40 0.39 2.19
C SER A 213 28.22 0.40 1.20
N GLU A 214 28.03 -0.70 0.47
CA GLU A 214 27.00 -0.81 -0.59
C GLU A 214 25.78 -1.61 -0.17
N ARG A 215 25.70 -2.06 1.09
CA ARG A 215 24.58 -2.88 1.61
C ARG A 215 23.30 -2.12 1.82
N GLU A 216 23.39 -0.80 1.98
CA GLU A 216 22.20 0.04 2.17
C GLU A 216 21.50 0.26 0.83
N HIS A 217 20.17 0.14 0.84
CA HIS A 217 19.32 0.33 -0.33
C HIS A 217 18.38 1.51 -0.07
N ASP A 218 18.16 2.34 -1.09
CA ASP A 218 17.26 3.48 -0.97
C ASP A 218 15.84 3.03 -0.64
N LEU A 219 15.42 1.91 -1.25
CA LEU A 219 14.13 1.28 -1.01
C LEU A 219 14.30 -0.21 -0.72
N VAL A 220 13.71 -0.68 0.37
CA VAL A 220 13.60 -2.09 0.70
C VAL A 220 12.14 -2.49 0.71
N ILE A 221 11.80 -3.58 0.03
CA ILE A 221 10.43 -4.11 -0.07
C ILE A 221 10.40 -5.53 0.47
N ALA A 222 9.37 -5.88 1.23
CA ALA A 222 9.00 -7.24 1.57
C ALA A 222 7.50 -7.40 1.36
N SER A 223 7.10 -8.16 0.34
CA SER A 223 5.70 -8.30 -0.05
C SER A 223 5.24 -9.75 -0.02
N TYR A 224 4.19 -10.02 0.77
CA TYR A 224 3.56 -11.34 0.91
C TYR A 224 4.51 -12.46 1.39
N VAL A 225 5.53 -12.11 2.16
CA VAL A 225 6.59 -13.02 2.58
C VAL A 225 6.64 -13.24 4.09
N LEU A 226 6.30 -12.23 4.89
CA LEU A 226 6.40 -12.33 6.35
C LEU A 226 5.37 -13.32 6.92
N GLY A 227 4.23 -13.47 6.26
CA GLY A 227 3.21 -14.47 6.61
C GLY A 227 3.68 -15.91 6.41
N GLU A 228 4.67 -16.15 5.56
CA GLU A 228 5.27 -17.48 5.35
C GLU A 228 6.29 -17.86 6.43
N ILE A 229 6.67 -16.91 7.28
CA ILE A 229 7.60 -17.11 8.39
C ILE A 229 6.79 -17.38 9.66
N PRO A 230 6.69 -18.61 10.18
CA PRO A 230 5.80 -18.94 11.28
C PRO A 230 6.25 -18.37 12.62
N SER A 231 7.56 -18.24 12.85
CA SER A 231 8.14 -17.73 14.10
C SER A 231 8.11 -16.21 14.18
N LEU A 232 7.47 -15.66 15.21
CA LEU A 232 7.51 -14.21 15.46
C LEU A 232 8.95 -13.71 15.71
N LYS A 233 9.80 -14.52 16.35
CA LYS A 233 11.22 -14.20 16.57
C LYS A 233 11.95 -14.02 15.25
N ASP A 234 11.73 -14.91 14.30
CA ASP A 234 12.36 -14.87 12.99
C ASP A 234 11.84 -13.69 12.18
N ARG A 235 10.51 -13.42 12.22
CA ARG A 235 9.94 -12.21 11.57
C ARG A 235 10.58 -10.92 12.11
N VAL A 236 10.65 -10.76 13.43
CA VAL A 236 11.28 -9.59 14.07
C VAL A 236 12.73 -9.49 13.67
N THR A 237 13.47 -10.61 13.64
CA THR A 237 14.89 -10.63 13.26
C THR A 237 15.07 -10.24 11.80
N ILE A 238 14.26 -10.79 10.89
CA ILE A 238 14.28 -10.45 9.47
C ILE A 238 13.94 -8.98 9.25
N VAL A 239 12.85 -8.49 9.82
CA VAL A 239 12.44 -7.09 9.64
C VAL A 239 13.48 -6.12 10.21
N ARG A 240 14.14 -6.46 11.31
CA ARG A 240 15.29 -5.69 11.81
C ARG A 240 16.47 -5.71 10.84
N GLN A 241 16.78 -6.85 10.22
CA GLN A 241 17.82 -6.93 9.19
C GLN A 241 17.46 -6.10 7.97
N LEU A 242 16.22 -6.20 7.48
CA LEU A 242 15.72 -5.39 6.37
C LEU A 242 15.81 -3.89 6.69
N TRP A 243 15.39 -3.50 7.90
CA TRP A 243 15.54 -2.12 8.35
C TRP A 243 17.00 -1.67 8.37
N ASN A 244 17.94 -2.50 8.80
CA ASN A 244 19.36 -2.17 8.78
C ASN A 244 19.93 -2.03 7.36
N LEU A 245 19.35 -2.72 6.37
CA LEU A 245 19.69 -2.61 4.95
C LEU A 245 18.98 -1.45 4.25
N THR A 246 18.06 -0.78 4.94
CA THR A 246 17.30 0.36 4.41
C THR A 246 18.06 1.65 4.64
N LYS A 247 18.31 2.41 3.58
CA LYS A 247 18.89 3.74 3.63
C LYS A 247 17.82 4.82 3.84
N ASP A 248 16.69 4.74 3.14
CA ASP A 248 15.60 5.72 3.21
C ASP A 248 14.25 5.06 3.52
N VAL A 249 13.68 4.24 2.63
CA VAL A 249 12.31 3.73 2.74
C VAL A 249 12.26 2.22 2.88
N LEU A 250 11.45 1.73 3.84
CA LEU A 250 11.09 0.30 3.99
C LEU A 250 9.58 0.15 3.76
N VAL A 251 9.20 -0.78 2.89
CA VAL A 251 7.80 -1.12 2.58
C VAL A 251 7.53 -2.58 2.93
N LEU A 252 6.54 -2.82 3.78
CA LEU A 252 6.05 -4.16 4.13
C LEU A 252 4.61 -4.29 3.65
N VAL A 253 4.29 -5.36 2.93
CA VAL A 253 2.95 -5.66 2.40
C VAL A 253 2.60 -7.10 2.71
N GLU A 254 1.40 -7.32 3.29
CA GLU A 254 0.90 -8.65 3.63
C GLU A 254 -0.57 -8.81 3.17
N PRO A 255 -1.11 -10.03 3.08
CA PRO A 255 -2.52 -10.22 2.77
C PRO A 255 -3.44 -9.45 3.71
N GLY A 256 -4.52 -8.86 3.19
CA GLY A 256 -5.53 -8.11 3.97
C GLY A 256 -6.44 -9.03 4.78
N THR A 257 -5.85 -9.89 5.58
CA THR A 257 -6.50 -10.81 6.53
C THR A 257 -6.23 -10.35 7.95
N PRO A 258 -6.98 -10.79 8.97
CA PRO A 258 -6.66 -10.50 10.37
C PRO A 258 -5.22 -10.85 10.73
N HIS A 259 -4.72 -11.99 10.23
CA HIS A 259 -3.34 -12.43 10.46
C HIS A 259 -2.31 -11.50 9.79
N GLY A 260 -2.47 -11.20 8.49
CA GLY A 260 -1.54 -10.30 7.78
C GLY A 260 -1.55 -8.89 8.38
N SER A 261 -2.71 -8.35 8.73
CA SER A 261 -2.81 -7.06 9.42
C SER A 261 -2.12 -7.07 10.80
N ASN A 262 -2.23 -8.16 11.53
CA ASN A 262 -1.54 -8.32 12.82
C ASN A 262 -0.02 -8.33 12.64
N ILE A 263 0.50 -9.04 11.64
CA ILE A 263 1.93 -9.02 11.29
C ILE A 263 2.39 -7.58 11.02
N ILE A 264 1.69 -6.85 10.15
CA ILE A 264 2.03 -5.46 9.82
C ILE A 264 1.99 -4.58 11.07
N SER A 265 0.97 -4.70 11.93
CA SER A 265 0.86 -3.93 13.17
C SER A 265 2.01 -4.22 14.15
N GLN A 266 2.37 -5.49 14.31
CA GLN A 266 3.50 -5.91 15.16
C GLN A 266 4.84 -5.36 14.65
N MET A 267 5.11 -5.50 13.35
CA MET A 267 6.36 -5.00 12.74
C MET A 267 6.41 -3.47 12.77
N ARG A 268 5.27 -2.80 12.58
CA ARG A 268 5.15 -1.35 12.74
C ARG A 268 5.54 -0.92 14.16
N SER A 269 4.93 -1.51 15.15
CA SER A 269 5.21 -1.18 16.56
C SER A 269 6.67 -1.46 16.94
N HIS A 270 7.22 -2.57 16.43
CA HIS A 270 8.62 -2.94 16.69
C HIS A 270 9.62 -1.93 16.11
N ILE A 271 9.49 -1.52 14.84
CA ILE A 271 10.41 -0.57 14.20
C ILE A 271 10.34 0.79 14.89
N LEU A 272 9.14 1.34 15.10
CA LEU A 272 8.96 2.64 15.74
C LEU A 272 9.52 2.65 17.16
N TRP A 273 9.26 1.60 17.94
CA TRP A 273 9.77 1.48 19.30
C TRP A 273 11.31 1.36 19.31
N MET A 274 11.89 0.56 18.43
CA MET A 274 13.34 0.37 18.34
C MET A 274 14.06 1.69 18.01
N GLU A 275 13.55 2.45 17.06
CA GLU A 275 14.13 3.72 16.65
C GLU A 275 13.92 4.82 17.70
N LYS A 276 12.75 4.89 18.34
CA LYS A 276 12.50 5.80 19.47
C LYS A 276 13.50 5.57 20.62
N ARG A 277 13.77 4.29 20.96
CA ARG A 277 14.74 3.93 21.99
C ARG A 277 16.18 4.31 21.60
N LYS A 278 16.55 4.16 20.33
CA LYS A 278 17.86 4.64 19.84
C LYS A 278 17.97 6.15 20.01
N TRP A 279 16.94 6.88 19.60
CA TRP A 279 16.89 8.34 19.71
C TRP A 279 17.10 8.81 21.14
N HIS A 280 16.36 8.30 22.11
CA HIS A 280 16.54 8.66 23.53
C HIS A 280 17.94 8.35 24.08
N LYS A 281 18.60 7.30 23.60
CA LYS A 281 19.99 7.03 23.99
C LYS A 281 20.97 8.09 23.46
N TYR A 282 20.72 8.63 22.28
CA TYR A 282 21.56 9.70 21.71
C TYR A 282 21.31 11.03 22.41
N GLU A 283 20.06 11.37 22.74
CA GLU A 283 19.73 12.59 23.49
C GLU A 283 20.43 12.61 24.87
N ASN A 284 20.45 11.48 25.58
CA ASN A 284 21.04 11.38 26.90
C ASN A 284 22.57 11.36 26.90
N ASN A 285 23.24 11.03 25.80
CA ASN A 285 24.68 10.91 25.73
C ASN A 285 25.41 12.20 25.31
N ASN A 286 24.77 13.36 25.28
CA ASN A 286 25.31 14.74 25.13
C ASN A 286 26.59 14.96 24.28
N ASN A 287 26.94 14.08 23.33
CA ASN A 287 28.08 14.27 22.45
C ASN A 287 27.69 15.16 21.24
N ILE A 288 28.01 16.44 21.37
CA ILE A 288 27.64 17.55 20.48
C ILE A 288 28.27 17.46 19.10
N ALA A 289 29.38 16.73 18.92
CA ALA A 289 30.18 16.75 17.69
C ALA A 289 29.66 15.92 16.49
N CYS A 290 28.58 15.14 16.64
CA CYS A 290 28.04 14.28 15.58
C CYS A 290 26.52 14.49 15.34
N LYS A 291 25.94 15.59 15.80
CA LYS A 291 24.48 15.78 15.79
C LYS A 291 23.86 15.70 14.38
N ASP A 292 24.48 16.30 13.37
CA ASP A 292 23.85 16.44 12.06
C ASP A 292 23.82 15.14 11.23
N LEU A 293 24.87 14.33 11.30
CA LEU A 293 24.94 13.04 10.61
C LEU A 293 24.13 11.94 11.30
N VAL A 294 24.06 12.00 12.64
CA VAL A 294 23.31 11.03 13.44
C VAL A 294 21.80 11.33 13.41
N THR A 295 21.39 12.60 13.38
CA THR A 295 19.99 13.01 13.26
C THR A 295 19.36 12.54 11.94
N GLN A 296 20.11 12.52 10.85
CA GLN A 296 19.60 12.04 9.55
C GLN A 296 19.39 10.52 9.50
N LYS A 297 20.19 9.73 10.26
CA LYS A 297 20.12 8.25 10.24
C LYS A 297 19.32 7.63 11.39
N CYS A 298 18.97 8.40 12.43
CA CYS A 298 18.21 7.92 13.57
C CYS A 298 16.76 8.36 13.51
N GLY A 299 15.89 7.43 13.85
CA GLY A 299 14.44 7.62 13.83
C GLY A 299 13.76 6.88 12.70
N ALA A 300 12.47 6.76 12.84
CA ALA A 300 11.58 6.21 11.84
C ALA A 300 10.19 6.84 12.00
N TYR A 301 9.54 7.11 10.89
CA TYR A 301 8.13 7.49 10.89
C TYR A 301 7.36 6.77 9.78
N VAL A 302 6.06 6.68 9.94
CA VAL A 302 5.18 6.02 8.97
C VAL A 302 4.79 7.01 7.88
N VAL A 303 5.17 6.73 6.64
CA VAL A 303 4.75 7.48 5.46
C VAL A 303 3.30 7.17 5.11
N ALA A 304 2.96 5.88 5.11
CA ALA A 304 1.64 5.34 4.80
C ALA A 304 1.43 3.98 5.48
N PRO A 305 0.23 3.55 5.77
CA PRO A 305 -1.06 4.20 5.58
C PRO A 305 -1.44 5.13 6.74
N CYS A 306 -0.74 5.03 7.89
CA CYS A 306 -1.12 5.72 9.12
C CYS A 306 -0.68 7.19 9.08
N PRO A 307 -1.57 8.11 9.47
CA PRO A 307 -1.23 9.53 9.60
C PRO A 307 -0.44 9.84 10.88
N HIS A 308 -0.16 8.85 11.71
CA HIS A 308 0.51 8.99 13.00
C HIS A 308 1.51 7.86 13.27
N ASP A 309 2.43 8.09 14.20
CA ASP A 309 3.43 7.12 14.68
C ASP A 309 3.06 6.51 16.03
N GLY A 310 1.98 6.98 16.66
CA GLY A 310 1.44 6.44 17.91
C GLY A 310 0.91 5.03 17.79
N LYS A 311 0.46 4.48 18.91
CA LYS A 311 -0.17 3.15 18.97
C LYS A 311 -1.36 3.06 18.00
N CYS A 312 -1.53 1.90 17.35
CA CYS A 312 -2.66 1.73 16.43
C CYS A 312 -3.99 1.74 17.21
N PRO A 313 -4.92 2.65 16.91
CA PRO A 313 -6.19 2.73 17.64
C PRO A 313 -7.13 1.54 17.36
N LEU A 314 -6.87 0.74 16.32
CA LEU A 314 -7.62 -0.49 16.05
C LEU A 314 -7.09 -1.71 16.82
N GLU A 315 -5.95 -1.59 17.50
CA GLU A 315 -5.40 -2.67 18.30
C GLU A 315 -6.39 -3.02 19.43
N ASN A 316 -6.68 -4.30 19.57
CA ASN A 316 -7.67 -4.84 20.53
C ASN A 316 -9.15 -4.43 20.29
N SER A 317 -9.49 -3.81 19.16
CA SER A 317 -10.87 -3.39 18.85
C SER A 317 -11.71 -4.48 18.17
N GLY A 318 -11.13 -5.66 17.90
CA GLY A 318 -11.75 -6.69 17.05
C GLY A 318 -11.80 -6.36 15.57
N LYS A 319 -11.35 -5.16 15.18
CA LYS A 319 -11.22 -4.69 13.78
C LYS A 319 -9.75 -4.72 13.37
N TYR A 320 -9.49 -4.71 12.07
CA TYR A 320 -8.13 -4.69 11.54
C TYR A 320 -8.02 -3.79 10.32
N CYS A 321 -6.85 -3.17 10.16
CA CYS A 321 -6.57 -2.26 9.06
C CYS A 321 -6.16 -3.05 7.81
N HIS A 322 -6.92 -2.91 6.73
CA HIS A 322 -6.59 -3.46 5.42
C HIS A 322 -7.14 -2.56 4.33
N PHE A 323 -6.72 -2.80 3.11
CA PHE A 323 -7.10 -2.03 1.93
C PHE A 323 -7.47 -2.98 0.81
N VAL A 324 -8.12 -2.44 -0.21
CA VAL A 324 -8.58 -3.21 -1.36
C VAL A 324 -8.14 -2.51 -2.64
N GLN A 325 -7.55 -3.27 -3.56
CA GLN A 325 -7.34 -2.82 -4.92
C GLN A 325 -8.08 -3.74 -5.88
N ARG A 326 -9.02 -3.18 -6.60
CA ARG A 326 -9.69 -3.90 -7.69
C ARG A 326 -8.79 -3.94 -8.91
N LEU A 327 -8.69 -5.11 -9.54
CA LEU A 327 -7.97 -5.30 -10.81
C LEU A 327 -8.83 -6.04 -11.82
N GLU A 328 -8.64 -5.73 -13.08
CA GLU A 328 -9.22 -6.51 -14.18
C GLU A 328 -8.53 -7.88 -14.23
N ARG A 329 -9.33 -8.96 -14.27
CA ARG A 329 -8.79 -10.30 -14.42
C ARG A 329 -8.18 -10.49 -15.81
N THR A 330 -6.93 -10.90 -15.83
CA THR A 330 -6.29 -11.33 -17.08
C THR A 330 -6.99 -12.55 -17.68
N SER A 331 -6.84 -12.78 -18.99
CA SER A 331 -7.39 -13.97 -19.63
C SER A 331 -6.93 -15.27 -18.95
N THR A 332 -5.68 -15.32 -18.51
CA THR A 332 -5.13 -16.45 -17.76
C THR A 332 -5.82 -16.65 -16.41
N GLN A 333 -6.02 -15.57 -15.63
CA GLN A 333 -6.77 -15.66 -14.38
C GLN A 333 -8.23 -16.12 -14.62
N ARG A 334 -8.90 -15.60 -15.64
CA ARG A 334 -10.26 -16.06 -16.02
C ARG A 334 -10.29 -17.54 -16.35
N ALA A 335 -9.30 -18.03 -17.11
CA ALA A 335 -9.23 -19.44 -17.50
C ALA A 335 -9.03 -20.39 -16.30
N TYR A 336 -8.24 -19.99 -15.31
CA TYR A 336 -7.81 -20.89 -14.24
C TYR A 336 -8.48 -20.67 -12.88
N LYS A 337 -9.03 -19.46 -12.61
CA LYS A 337 -9.77 -19.13 -11.38
C LYS A 337 -11.30 -19.34 -11.50
N ARG A 338 -11.77 -20.35 -12.20
CA ARG A 338 -13.20 -20.66 -12.17
C ARG A 338 -13.58 -21.20 -10.80
N SER A 339 -14.33 -20.41 -10.03
CA SER A 339 -14.99 -20.91 -8.82
C SER A 339 -16.13 -21.88 -9.18
N LYS A 340 -16.40 -22.83 -8.31
CA LYS A 340 -17.52 -23.77 -8.50
C LYS A 340 -18.85 -22.99 -8.40
N GLY A 341 -19.56 -22.85 -9.52
CA GLY A 341 -20.93 -22.31 -9.54
C GLY A 341 -21.10 -20.79 -9.47
N GLU A 342 -20.03 -20.00 -9.35
CA GLU A 342 -20.12 -18.54 -9.41
C GLU A 342 -19.98 -18.03 -10.85
N SER A 343 -20.71 -16.94 -11.17
CA SER A 343 -20.55 -16.23 -12.43
C SER A 343 -19.10 -15.75 -12.60
N LEU A 344 -18.57 -15.82 -13.81
CA LEU A 344 -17.24 -15.35 -14.14
C LEU A 344 -17.20 -13.81 -14.00
N ARG A 345 -16.69 -13.33 -12.88
CA ARG A 345 -16.45 -11.89 -12.68
C ARG A 345 -15.25 -11.46 -13.52
N GLY A 346 -15.39 -10.37 -14.27
CA GLY A 346 -14.30 -9.75 -15.05
C GLY A 346 -13.21 -9.12 -14.20
N PHE A 347 -13.42 -8.98 -12.88
CA PHE A 347 -12.52 -8.34 -11.95
C PHE A 347 -12.24 -9.19 -10.70
N GLU A 348 -11.22 -8.81 -9.97
CA GLU A 348 -10.84 -9.39 -8.69
C GLU A 348 -10.45 -8.27 -7.71
N ASP A 349 -10.84 -8.41 -6.45
CA ASP A 349 -10.49 -7.48 -5.39
C ASP A 349 -9.35 -8.09 -4.55
N GLU A 350 -8.13 -7.57 -4.71
CA GLU A 350 -7.01 -7.95 -3.86
C GLU A 350 -7.04 -7.15 -2.57
N LYS A 351 -7.10 -7.88 -1.44
CA LYS A 351 -7.06 -7.31 -0.10
C LYS A 351 -5.66 -7.41 0.45
N PHE A 352 -5.13 -6.32 0.98
CA PHE A 352 -3.79 -6.25 1.55
C PHE A 352 -3.73 -5.32 2.76
N SER A 353 -2.76 -5.56 3.63
CA SER A 353 -2.34 -4.67 4.71
C SER A 353 -0.91 -4.25 4.44
N PHE A 354 -0.53 -3.02 4.77
CA PHE A 354 0.82 -2.54 4.51
C PHE A 354 1.27 -1.47 5.49
N VAL A 355 2.57 -1.26 5.52
CA VAL A 355 3.20 -0.09 6.16
C VAL A 355 4.43 0.31 5.37
N ALA A 356 4.58 1.60 5.14
CA ALA A 356 5.78 2.22 4.58
C ALA A 356 6.41 3.14 5.63
N PHE A 357 7.70 2.91 5.92
CA PHE A 357 8.49 3.72 6.84
C PHE A 357 9.49 4.55 6.07
N ARG A 358 9.79 5.72 6.58
CA ARG A 358 10.97 6.48 6.19
C ARG A 358 11.91 6.67 7.36
N ARG A 359 13.21 6.67 7.10
CA ARG A 359 14.23 6.98 8.10
C ARG A 359 14.22 8.46 8.44
N GLY A 360 14.61 8.77 9.67
CA GLY A 360 14.69 10.13 10.19
C GLY A 360 13.49 10.53 11.03
N GLN A 361 13.44 11.82 11.32
CA GLN A 361 12.34 12.42 12.08
C GLN A 361 11.19 12.76 11.12
N ARG A 362 9.94 12.62 11.60
CA ARG A 362 8.78 13.07 10.83
C ARG A 362 8.89 14.58 10.61
N PRO A 363 8.78 15.05 9.35
CA PRO A 363 8.73 16.48 9.06
C PRO A 363 7.58 17.15 9.84
N ARG A 364 7.83 18.32 10.39
CA ARG A 364 6.80 19.16 11.01
C ARG A 364 6.13 19.98 9.92
N GLU A 365 5.25 19.35 9.18
CA GLU A 365 4.49 20.03 8.14
C GLU A 365 3.31 20.77 8.76
N PRO A 366 2.96 21.98 8.24
CA PRO A 366 1.73 22.64 8.61
C PRO A 366 0.52 21.78 8.20
N TRP A 367 -0.59 21.95 8.87
CA TRP A 367 -1.86 21.38 8.45
C TRP A 367 -2.55 22.40 7.52
N PRO A 368 -2.39 22.32 6.20
CA PRO A 368 -2.79 23.37 5.27
C PRO A 368 -4.30 23.63 5.27
N LEU A 369 -5.08 22.65 5.76
CA LEU A 369 -6.52 22.73 5.89
C LEU A 369 -6.97 23.13 7.30
N ASP A 370 -6.04 23.32 8.25
CA ASP A 370 -6.35 23.76 9.60
C ASP A 370 -6.92 25.19 9.56
N GLY A 371 -8.13 25.37 10.08
CA GLY A 371 -8.84 26.64 10.06
C GLY A 371 -9.56 26.98 8.75
N MET A 372 -9.49 26.13 7.72
CA MET A 372 -10.26 26.33 6.50
C MET A 372 -11.76 26.19 6.77
N LYS A 373 -12.51 27.23 6.42
CA LYS A 373 -13.98 27.24 6.52
C LYS A 373 -14.58 26.96 5.15
N PHE A 374 -15.53 26.06 5.10
CA PHE A 374 -16.31 25.81 3.90
C PHE A 374 -17.68 26.47 4.05
N GLU A 375 -18.13 27.09 2.98
CA GLU A 375 -19.45 27.72 2.95
C GLU A 375 -20.55 26.70 3.18
N THR A 376 -21.50 27.05 4.00
CA THR A 376 -22.73 26.27 4.18
C THR A 376 -23.61 26.41 2.93
N LEU A 377 -24.54 25.48 2.75
CA LEU A 377 -25.50 25.55 1.64
C LEU A 377 -26.28 26.83 1.66
N LYS A 378 -26.64 27.33 2.84
CA LYS A 378 -27.34 28.60 3.04
C LYS A 378 -26.52 29.80 2.55
N GLU A 379 -25.22 29.83 2.88
CA GLU A 379 -24.30 30.89 2.41
C GLU A 379 -24.09 30.83 0.89
N GLN A 380 -24.03 29.64 0.30
CA GLN A 380 -23.94 29.48 -1.16
C GLN A 380 -25.21 29.98 -1.88
N HIS A 381 -26.37 29.68 -1.33
CA HIS A 381 -27.64 30.21 -1.87
C HIS A 381 -27.73 31.72 -1.73
N ALA A 382 -27.40 32.29 -0.58
CA ALA A 382 -27.40 33.72 -0.35
C ALA A 382 -26.44 34.46 -1.34
N LYS A 383 -25.34 33.87 -1.74
CA LYS A 383 -24.45 34.45 -2.76
C LYS A 383 -25.00 34.37 -4.18
N ARG A 384 -25.80 33.34 -4.50
CA ARG A 384 -26.40 33.20 -5.83
C ARG A 384 -27.59 34.07 -6.03
N ASN A 385 -28.40 34.23 -4.99
CA ASN A 385 -29.65 35.03 -4.99
C ASN A 385 -29.65 35.95 -3.79
N PRO A 386 -28.97 37.12 -3.86
CA PRO A 386 -28.90 38.03 -2.73
C PRO A 386 -30.26 38.62 -2.35
N GLU A 387 -31.23 38.58 -3.27
CA GLU A 387 -32.59 39.12 -3.06
C GLU A 387 -33.57 38.13 -2.42
N ASP A 388 -33.23 36.81 -2.38
CA ASP A 388 -34.10 35.74 -1.87
C ASP A 388 -33.83 35.36 -0.40
N LEU A 389 -33.37 36.28 0.41
CA LEU A 389 -33.03 36.04 1.83
C LEU A 389 -34.23 35.65 2.73
N GLU A 390 -35.49 35.76 2.22
CA GLU A 390 -36.71 35.42 2.97
C GLU A 390 -37.33 34.05 2.65
N ILE A 391 -36.73 33.25 1.74
CA ILE A 391 -37.28 31.94 1.41
C ILE A 391 -36.96 30.95 2.54
N ASP A 392 -38.03 30.39 3.12
CA ASP A 392 -37.91 29.40 4.17
C ASP A 392 -37.15 28.17 3.64
N TYR A 393 -36.03 27.89 4.27
CA TYR A 393 -35.06 26.87 3.85
C TYR A 393 -35.65 25.44 3.82
N GLU A 394 -36.71 25.21 4.60
CA GLU A 394 -37.41 23.92 4.61
C GLU A 394 -38.25 23.71 3.34
N ASP A 395 -38.74 24.75 2.71
CA ASP A 395 -39.53 24.66 1.48
C ASP A 395 -38.65 24.39 0.24
N LEU A 396 -37.44 24.95 0.18
CA LEU A 396 -36.43 24.63 -0.87
C LEU A 396 -35.98 23.19 -0.80
N ILE A 397 -35.94 22.62 0.40
CA ILE A 397 -35.58 21.22 0.61
C ILE A 397 -36.70 20.29 0.13
N LYS A 398 -37.96 20.69 0.26
CA LYS A 398 -39.13 19.92 -0.22
C LYS A 398 -39.26 19.94 -1.74
N LEU A 399 -38.95 21.08 -2.39
CA LEU A 399 -38.97 21.22 -3.84
C LEU A 399 -37.91 20.36 -4.55
N ASN A 400 -36.70 20.21 -3.99
CA ASN A 400 -35.65 19.38 -4.55
C ASN A 400 -35.85 17.84 -4.34
N THR A 401 -36.88 17.44 -3.56
CA THR A 401 -37.18 16.03 -3.34
C THR A 401 -38.12 15.44 -4.40
N GLN A 402 -38.77 16.26 -5.27
CA GLN A 402 -39.69 15.76 -6.28
C GLN A 402 -39.01 15.38 -7.62
N ASP A 403 -37.83 15.88 -7.90
CA ASP A 403 -37.08 15.59 -9.15
C ASP A 403 -35.89 14.64 -9.00
N ILE A 404 -35.69 14.02 -7.84
CA ILE A 404 -34.71 12.95 -7.69
C ILE A 404 -35.39 11.66 -8.13
N VAL A 405 -35.30 11.34 -9.40
CA VAL A 405 -35.42 9.96 -9.88
C VAL A 405 -34.56 9.10 -8.95
N PRO A 406 -35.15 8.07 -8.29
CA PRO A 406 -34.35 7.19 -7.45
C PRO A 406 -33.23 6.66 -8.33
N TYR A 407 -32.00 6.92 -7.91
CA TYR A 407 -30.82 6.31 -8.51
C TYR A 407 -31.02 4.81 -8.33
N GLN A 408 -31.53 4.16 -9.36
CA GLN A 408 -31.53 2.72 -9.44
C GLN A 408 -30.07 2.33 -9.23
N GLU A 409 -29.83 1.52 -8.24
CA GLU A 409 -28.58 0.75 -8.18
C GLU A 409 -28.46 0.13 -9.56
N VAL A 410 -27.60 0.71 -10.39
CA VAL A 410 -27.25 0.10 -11.66
C VAL A 410 -26.57 -1.18 -11.23
N ASP A 411 -27.28 -2.27 -11.33
CA ASP A 411 -26.71 -3.60 -11.28
C ASP A 411 -25.43 -3.57 -12.10
N PRO A 412 -24.32 -4.16 -11.62
CA PRO A 412 -23.05 -4.14 -12.32
C PRO A 412 -23.34 -4.68 -13.72
N VAL A 413 -23.18 -3.79 -14.70
CA VAL A 413 -23.40 -4.09 -16.11
C VAL A 413 -22.61 -5.37 -16.41
N THR A 414 -23.32 -6.45 -16.59
CA THR A 414 -22.79 -7.69 -17.13
C THR A 414 -22.44 -7.40 -18.56
N TYR A 415 -21.20 -7.06 -18.84
CA TYR A 415 -20.66 -7.11 -20.19
C TYR A 415 -20.49 -8.60 -20.56
N ASP A 416 -21.57 -9.15 -21.06
CA ASP A 416 -21.53 -10.35 -21.86
C ASP A 416 -21.06 -9.93 -23.25
N SER A 417 -19.77 -9.96 -23.47
CA SER A 417 -19.20 -9.89 -24.80
C SER A 417 -18.22 -11.03 -24.96
N ASP A 418 -18.73 -12.12 -25.50
CA ASP A 418 -17.93 -13.08 -26.26
C ASP A 418 -17.31 -12.37 -27.47
N VAL A 419 -16.38 -11.48 -27.23
CA VAL A 419 -15.52 -10.96 -28.29
C VAL A 419 -14.41 -11.99 -28.47
N ILE A 420 -14.59 -12.80 -29.47
CA ILE A 420 -13.50 -13.56 -30.08
C ILE A 420 -12.50 -12.54 -30.58
N GLU A 421 -11.42 -12.34 -29.82
CA GLU A 421 -10.27 -11.56 -30.26
C GLU A 421 -9.62 -12.26 -31.45
N THR A 422 -10.01 -11.86 -32.66
CA THR A 422 -9.26 -12.14 -33.89
C THR A 422 -7.92 -11.43 -33.75
N GLU A 423 -6.85 -12.21 -33.72
CA GLU A 423 -5.47 -11.74 -33.68
C GLU A 423 -5.14 -11.02 -35.01
N ASN A 424 -5.36 -9.72 -35.07
CA ASN A 424 -4.70 -8.88 -36.06
C ASN A 424 -3.41 -8.40 -35.45
N PHE A 425 -2.29 -8.91 -35.97
CA PHE A 425 -0.96 -8.33 -35.76
C PHE A 425 -0.91 -7.02 -36.54
N ASP A 426 -1.21 -5.93 -35.87
CA ASP A 426 -0.88 -4.60 -36.36
C ASP A 426 0.27 -4.07 -35.51
N ASP A 427 1.44 -3.89 -36.13
CA ASP A 427 2.60 -3.17 -35.61
C ASP A 427 2.30 -1.65 -35.64
N GLY A 428 1.18 -1.26 -35.02
CA GLY A 428 0.81 0.13 -34.84
C GLY A 428 1.70 0.78 -33.76
N GLU A 429 2.30 1.87 -34.15
CA GLU A 429 3.09 2.80 -33.38
C GLU A 429 2.50 3.01 -31.98
N GLU A 430 3.32 2.79 -30.94
CA GLU A 430 2.97 3.06 -29.54
C GLU A 430 2.68 4.57 -29.43
N GLU A 431 1.40 4.97 -29.42
CA GLU A 431 1.02 6.27 -28.90
C GLU A 431 1.51 6.31 -27.44
N GLU A 432 2.57 7.07 -27.20
CA GLU A 432 2.96 7.49 -25.87
C GLU A 432 1.76 8.28 -25.31
N GLU A 433 0.88 7.63 -24.54
CA GLU A 433 -0.03 8.34 -23.66
C GLU A 433 0.85 9.27 -22.83
N GLU A 434 0.79 10.56 -23.11
CA GLU A 434 1.31 11.59 -22.25
C GLU A 434 0.80 11.29 -20.84
N GLN A 435 1.70 10.76 -20.00
CA GLN A 435 1.45 10.60 -18.58
C GLN A 435 1.28 12.02 -18.04
N GLY A 436 0.03 12.47 -18.01
CA GLY A 436 -0.32 13.72 -17.39
C GLY A 436 0.38 13.77 -16.05
N GLU A 437 1.15 14.81 -15.81
CA GLU A 437 1.87 15.07 -14.57
C GLU A 437 0.96 14.66 -13.41
N SER A 438 1.34 13.60 -12.70
CA SER A 438 0.57 13.15 -11.55
C SER A 438 0.53 14.33 -10.60
N VAL A 439 -0.63 14.98 -10.49
CA VAL A 439 -0.81 16.14 -9.65
C VAL A 439 -0.38 15.74 -8.25
N LEU A 440 0.84 16.14 -7.90
CA LEU A 440 1.44 15.93 -6.58
C LEU A 440 0.66 16.84 -5.63
N ALA A 441 -0.42 16.32 -5.09
CA ALA A 441 -1.17 17.05 -4.12
C ALA A 441 -0.63 16.68 -2.75
N ASP A 442 0.28 17.49 -2.29
CA ASP A 442 0.76 17.47 -0.92
C ASP A 442 -0.35 18.03 -0.02
N LEU A 443 -0.98 17.15 0.75
CA LEU A 443 -1.97 17.54 1.76
C LEU A 443 -1.32 18.02 3.05
N GLY A 444 0.01 18.06 3.14
CA GLY A 444 0.73 18.37 4.35
C GLY A 444 0.41 17.41 5.51
N GLY A 445 0.55 17.88 6.75
CA GLY A 445 0.13 17.14 7.93
C GLY A 445 -1.39 17.21 8.16
N GLY A 446 -1.88 16.46 9.15
CA GLY A 446 -3.28 16.55 9.62
C GLY A 446 -4.33 15.80 8.78
N TRP A 447 -3.95 15.11 7.72
CA TRP A 447 -4.87 14.28 6.96
C TRP A 447 -5.26 13.02 7.75
N GLY A 448 -6.50 12.55 7.53
CA GLY A 448 -7.00 11.27 8.03
C GLY A 448 -6.98 10.18 6.96
N ARG A 449 -7.13 8.93 7.39
CA ARG A 449 -7.28 7.76 6.51
C ARG A 449 -8.66 7.15 6.66
N ILE A 450 -9.39 7.01 5.57
CA ILE A 450 -10.66 6.29 5.55
C ILE A 450 -10.34 4.79 5.64
N VAL A 451 -10.71 4.15 6.74
CA VAL A 451 -10.28 2.76 7.04
C VAL A 451 -11.28 1.72 6.56
N PHE A 452 -12.57 2.09 6.43
CA PHE A 452 -13.64 1.22 5.92
C PHE A 452 -14.45 1.93 4.84
N SER A 453 -15.32 1.18 4.15
CA SER A 453 -16.17 1.75 3.12
C SER A 453 -17.11 2.82 3.69
N PRO A 454 -17.15 4.03 3.13
CA PRO A 454 -18.10 5.06 3.52
C PRO A 454 -19.56 4.60 3.39
N ILE A 455 -20.38 4.89 4.39
CA ILE A 455 -21.81 4.59 4.38
C ILE A 455 -22.55 5.84 3.88
N ARG A 456 -23.12 5.75 2.69
CA ARG A 456 -23.83 6.85 2.03
C ARG A 456 -25.32 6.72 2.27
N ARG A 457 -25.92 7.73 2.92
CA ARG A 457 -27.37 7.78 3.19
C ARG A 457 -27.89 9.16 2.79
N GLY A 458 -28.68 9.24 1.72
CA GLY A 458 -29.32 10.48 1.29
C GLY A 458 -28.43 11.73 1.42
N ARG A 459 -28.71 12.56 2.43
CA ARG A 459 -28.05 13.84 2.69
C ARG A 459 -26.82 13.76 3.59
N HIS A 460 -26.40 12.58 4.04
CA HIS A 460 -25.21 12.43 4.87
C HIS A 460 -24.36 11.22 4.49
N VAL A 461 -23.07 11.31 4.77
CA VAL A 461 -22.08 10.24 4.59
C VAL A 461 -21.38 10.01 5.91
N SER A 462 -21.39 8.77 6.40
CA SER A 462 -20.64 8.36 7.58
C SER A 462 -19.34 7.67 7.16
N MET A 463 -18.23 8.07 7.74
CA MET A 463 -16.89 7.53 7.44
C MET A 463 -16.16 7.18 8.72
N ASP A 464 -15.49 6.04 8.71
CA ASP A 464 -14.59 5.61 9.78
C ASP A 464 -13.17 6.07 9.43
N ILE A 465 -12.61 6.96 10.24
CA ILE A 465 -11.35 7.65 9.95
C ILE A 465 -10.34 7.40 11.05
N CYS A 466 -9.13 7.03 10.63
CA CYS A 466 -7.94 7.04 11.47
C CYS A 466 -7.18 8.33 11.21
N ARG A 467 -6.88 9.11 12.27
CA ARG A 467 -6.15 10.37 12.16
C ARG A 467 -5.21 10.61 13.32
N SER A 468 -4.30 11.55 13.15
CA SER A 468 -3.48 12.04 14.24
C SER A 468 -4.31 12.95 15.15
N THR A 469 -4.12 12.82 16.47
CA THR A 469 -4.71 13.72 17.47
C THR A 469 -3.75 14.85 17.87
N LYS A 470 -2.45 14.68 17.58
CA LYS A 470 -1.40 15.65 17.90
C LYS A 470 -0.67 16.10 16.63
N ARG A 471 -0.20 17.35 16.62
CA ARG A 471 0.55 17.94 15.50
C ARG A 471 1.89 17.24 15.24
N ASP A 472 2.50 16.64 16.24
CA ASP A 472 3.72 15.83 16.13
C ASP A 472 3.48 14.41 15.68
N ALA A 473 2.21 14.05 15.38
CA ALA A 473 1.75 12.73 15.00
C ALA A 473 2.11 11.60 16.01
N SER A 474 2.41 11.94 17.26
CA SER A 474 2.78 10.96 18.31
C SER A 474 1.61 10.11 18.80
N GLU A 475 0.38 10.51 18.49
CA GLU A 475 -0.85 9.85 18.94
C GLU A 475 -1.89 9.80 17.82
N GLY A 476 -2.66 8.72 17.74
CA GLY A 476 -3.71 8.54 16.75
C GLY A 476 -5.05 8.17 17.37
N SER A 477 -6.12 8.57 16.70
CA SER A 477 -7.50 8.18 17.02
C SER A 477 -8.17 7.46 15.86
N PHE A 478 -9.19 6.69 16.20
CA PHE A 478 -10.11 6.09 15.24
C PHE A 478 -11.52 6.53 15.61
N GLU A 479 -12.17 7.25 14.71
CA GLU A 479 -13.46 7.85 14.96
C GLU A 479 -14.37 7.74 13.74
N ARG A 480 -15.69 7.78 14.00
CA ARG A 480 -16.68 7.88 12.96
C ARG A 480 -17.14 9.32 12.84
N ILE A 481 -16.94 9.89 11.66
CA ILE A 481 -17.44 11.22 11.34
C ILE A 481 -18.67 11.13 10.43
N VAL A 482 -19.56 12.13 10.54
CA VAL A 482 -20.75 12.25 9.69
C VAL A 482 -20.71 13.60 8.99
N VAL A 483 -20.63 13.56 7.67
CA VAL A 483 -20.65 14.79 6.83
C VAL A 483 -22.04 14.95 6.25
N THR A 484 -22.67 16.09 6.55
CA THR A 484 -24.02 16.42 6.08
C THR A 484 -24.00 17.46 4.98
N GLN A 485 -24.89 17.32 4.01
CA GLN A 485 -24.99 18.21 2.85
C GLN A 485 -25.29 19.66 3.26
N SER A 486 -26.21 19.85 4.22
CA SER A 486 -26.61 21.18 4.68
C SER A 486 -25.51 21.95 5.38
N LYS A 487 -24.68 21.26 6.18
CA LYS A 487 -23.60 21.91 6.94
C LYS A 487 -22.39 22.22 6.06
N ASN A 488 -22.06 21.32 5.13
CA ASN A 488 -20.89 21.47 4.28
C ASN A 488 -21.07 20.73 2.95
N PRO A 489 -21.66 21.37 1.93
CA PRO A 489 -21.95 20.76 0.65
C PRO A 489 -20.66 20.32 -0.10
N THR A 490 -19.58 21.08 0.00
CA THR A 490 -18.30 20.75 -0.65
C THR A 490 -17.70 19.50 -0.06
N LEU A 491 -17.61 19.40 1.27
CA LEU A 491 -17.11 18.18 1.93
C LEU A 491 -18.07 17.01 1.74
N HIS A 492 -19.39 17.24 1.72
CA HIS A 492 -20.35 16.18 1.42
C HIS A 492 -20.14 15.60 0.02
N HIS A 493 -19.91 16.46 -0.98
CA HIS A 493 -19.57 16.01 -2.33
C HIS A 493 -18.27 15.20 -2.35
N GLN A 494 -17.25 15.65 -1.63
CA GLN A 494 -15.99 14.89 -1.46
C GLN A 494 -16.24 13.54 -0.79
N ALA A 495 -17.00 13.50 0.31
CA ALA A 495 -17.32 12.29 1.07
C ALA A 495 -18.09 11.26 0.23
N ARG A 496 -19.05 11.71 -0.60
CA ARG A 496 -19.79 10.81 -1.51
C ARG A 496 -18.92 10.12 -2.55
N ARG A 497 -17.82 10.73 -2.95
CA ARG A 497 -16.86 10.19 -3.94
C ARG A 497 -15.70 9.44 -3.33
N SER A 498 -15.48 9.63 -2.03
CA SER A 498 -14.41 8.95 -1.30
C SER A 498 -14.69 7.46 -1.17
N VAL A 499 -13.64 6.66 -1.23
CA VAL A 499 -13.69 5.21 -1.07
C VAL A 499 -12.75 4.75 0.04
N TRP A 500 -12.84 3.50 0.38
CA TRP A 500 -11.96 2.88 1.36
C TRP A 500 -10.49 3.03 0.97
N GLY A 501 -9.68 3.53 1.90
CA GLY A 501 -8.26 3.76 1.72
C GLY A 501 -7.90 5.14 1.19
N ASP A 502 -8.87 5.99 0.86
CA ASP A 502 -8.61 7.39 0.50
C ASP A 502 -8.20 8.21 1.73
N LEU A 503 -7.56 9.35 1.47
CA LEU A 503 -7.27 10.33 2.50
C LEU A 503 -8.50 11.18 2.78
N TRP A 504 -8.61 11.61 4.04
CA TRP A 504 -9.60 12.59 4.44
C TRP A 504 -8.88 13.84 4.97
N PRO A 505 -9.20 15.03 4.44
CA PRO A 505 -8.43 16.24 4.72
C PRO A 505 -8.60 16.80 6.14
N PHE A 506 -9.51 16.26 6.93
CA PHE A 506 -9.82 16.73 8.29
C PHE A 506 -9.85 15.61 9.31
#